data_55fcd358b55eac5cd06eb045898a618b
#
_entry.id   55fcd358b55eac5cd06eb045898a618b
#
_cell.length_a   1.000
_cell.length_b   1.000
_cell.length_c   1.000
_cell.angle_alpha   90.00
_cell.angle_beta   90.00
_cell.angle_gamma   90.00
#
_symmetry.space_group_name_H-M   'P 1'
#
loop_
_entity.id
_entity.type
_entity.pdbx_description
1 polymer ?
#
loop_
_entity_poly.entity_id
_entity_poly.type
_entity_poly.pdbx_seq_one_letter_code
_entity_poly.pdbx_strand_id
1 'polypeptide(L)'
;NLNQQSSGDAWFWHKNLIDSLIPIVDCGVHYVDVMCQLTGAKPVRVHGIGAGLWAEADKQNYGQLQVTFDDGSVGWYEAGWGPMMSETAFFVKDIVGPKGSVSLVPDDHARQDEEDLSDSANIDKHTKTDVIRVHHAAVGNDKHFTRKDEILRMDDEPGHQELCDREQAFFLKAIREDLDLSESMQAAMDSLRIVLAAEQSIAEERVVRLDGPGHLDVLQR
;
A
#
# COMPACT_ATOMS: atom_id res chain seq x y z
N ASN A 1 2.03 3.82 -7.07
CA ASN A 1 2.57 4.50 -5.91
C ASN A 1 1.52 4.50 -4.80
N LEU A 2 1.91 3.99 -3.64
CA LEU A 2 1.07 3.95 -2.46
C LEU A 2 1.88 4.54 -1.30
N ASN A 3 1.26 5.38 -0.48
CA ASN A 3 1.89 5.87 0.73
C ASN A 3 0.94 5.75 1.93
N GLN A 4 1.54 5.61 3.09
CA GLN A 4 0.83 5.59 4.36
C GLN A 4 1.63 6.33 5.42
N GLN A 5 0.93 7.06 6.25
CA GLN A 5 1.49 7.84 7.34
C GLN A 5 0.71 7.59 8.61
N SER A 6 1.36 7.75 9.73
CA SER A 6 0.76 7.60 11.05
C SER A 6 1.31 8.67 11.99
N SER A 7 0.43 9.48 12.51
CA SER A 7 0.69 10.52 13.52
C SER A 7 -0.45 10.56 14.53
N GLY A 8 -0.48 11.54 15.41
CA GLY A 8 -1.54 11.69 16.42
C GLY A 8 -1.78 10.42 17.23
N ASP A 9 -3.04 10.05 17.41
CA ASP A 9 -3.45 8.88 18.21
C ASP A 9 -2.96 7.56 17.59
N ALA A 10 -2.89 7.46 16.26
CA ALA A 10 -2.37 6.29 15.58
C ALA A 10 -0.88 6.08 15.89
N TRP A 11 -0.10 7.16 16.08
CA TRP A 11 1.28 7.07 16.53
C TRP A 11 1.43 6.37 17.87
N PHE A 12 0.51 6.57 18.79
CA PHE A 12 0.56 5.94 20.10
C PHE A 12 0.58 4.41 20.04
N TRP A 13 -0.09 3.83 19.06
CA TRP A 13 -0.07 2.40 18.77
C TRP A 13 1.25 1.99 18.10
N HIS A 14 1.65 2.67 17.05
CA HIS A 14 2.82 2.33 16.26
C HIS A 14 4.13 2.52 17.03
N LYS A 15 4.18 3.45 17.97
CA LYS A 15 5.30 3.62 18.87
C LYS A 15 5.68 2.34 19.62
N ASN A 16 4.70 1.53 20.00
CA ASN A 16 4.95 0.27 20.69
C ASN A 16 5.41 -0.87 19.74
N LEU A 17 5.20 -0.71 18.44
CA LEU A 17 5.58 -1.70 17.43
C LEU A 17 6.95 -1.42 16.83
N ILE A 18 7.41 -0.16 16.85
CA ILE A 18 8.59 0.29 16.12
C ILE A 18 9.90 -0.43 16.53
N ASP A 19 9.96 -0.93 17.76
CA ASP A 19 11.13 -1.70 18.24
C ASP A 19 11.24 -3.10 17.61
N SER A 20 10.12 -3.62 17.11
CA SER A 20 10.05 -4.98 16.54
C SER A 20 9.73 -4.98 15.05
N LEU A 21 9.08 -3.96 14.54
CA LEU A 21 8.55 -3.92 13.19
C LEU A 21 8.72 -2.51 12.60
N ILE A 22 9.20 -2.43 11.36
CA ILE A 22 9.30 -1.16 10.63
C ILE A 22 8.01 -0.89 9.83
N PRO A 23 7.68 0.39 9.53
CA PRO A 23 6.44 0.75 8.81
C PRO A 23 6.23 0.03 7.49
N ILE A 24 7.32 -0.22 6.76
CA ILE A 24 7.29 -0.90 5.46
C ILE A 24 6.77 -2.34 5.58
N VAL A 25 7.04 -3.02 6.69
CA VAL A 25 6.59 -4.41 6.88
C VAL A 25 5.14 -4.45 7.33
N ASP A 26 4.78 -3.67 8.34
CA ASP A 26 3.45 -3.71 8.96
C ASP A 26 2.33 -3.38 7.96
N CYS A 27 2.33 -2.19 7.44
CA CYS A 27 1.29 -1.74 6.53
C CYS A 27 1.59 -2.14 5.08
N GLY A 28 2.85 -2.28 4.73
CA GLY A 28 3.29 -2.59 3.37
C GLY A 28 2.75 -3.90 2.83
N VAL A 29 2.54 -4.89 3.70
CA VAL A 29 2.00 -6.20 3.29
C VAL A 29 0.67 -6.07 2.54
N HIS A 30 -0.22 -5.17 2.96
CA HIS A 30 -1.50 -4.93 2.32
C HIS A 30 -1.35 -4.26 0.95
N TYR A 31 -0.46 -3.28 0.86
CA TYR A 31 -0.27 -2.51 -0.38
C TYR A 31 0.48 -3.29 -1.47
N VAL A 32 1.46 -4.12 -1.08
CA VAL A 32 2.13 -4.98 -2.07
C VAL A 32 1.23 -6.11 -2.54
N ASP A 33 0.30 -6.58 -1.70
CA ASP A 33 -0.74 -7.52 -2.12
C ASP A 33 -1.63 -6.92 -3.22
N VAL A 34 -2.09 -5.68 -3.03
CA VAL A 34 -2.82 -4.94 -4.08
C VAL A 34 -1.98 -4.80 -5.36
N MET A 35 -0.67 -4.53 -5.26
CA MET A 35 0.20 -4.47 -6.42
C MET A 35 0.28 -5.83 -7.16
N CYS A 36 0.39 -6.92 -6.42
CA CYS A 36 0.37 -8.28 -6.99
C CYS A 36 -0.96 -8.57 -7.69
N GLN A 37 -2.09 -8.22 -7.08
CA GLN A 37 -3.41 -8.41 -7.66
C GLN A 37 -3.62 -7.59 -8.93
N LEU A 38 -3.18 -6.32 -8.94
CA LEU A 38 -3.33 -5.42 -10.08
C LEU A 38 -2.46 -5.83 -11.28
N THR A 39 -1.26 -6.33 -11.03
CA THR A 39 -0.34 -6.77 -12.11
C THR A 39 -0.66 -8.17 -12.58
N GLY A 40 -1.09 -9.06 -11.68
CA GLY A 40 -1.17 -10.50 -11.93
C GLY A 40 0.18 -11.15 -12.21
N ALA A 41 1.28 -10.42 -11.99
CA ALA A 41 2.65 -10.81 -12.28
C ALA A 41 3.40 -11.26 -11.01
N LYS A 42 4.52 -11.98 -11.21
CA LYS A 42 5.32 -12.48 -10.09
C LYS A 42 6.38 -11.47 -9.68
N PRO A 43 6.53 -11.17 -8.37
CA PRO A 43 7.60 -10.31 -7.90
C PRO A 43 8.96 -11.00 -8.06
N VAL A 44 9.95 -10.29 -8.63
CA VAL A 44 11.29 -10.86 -8.91
C VAL A 44 12.42 -10.21 -8.15
N ARG A 45 12.27 -8.95 -7.74
CA ARG A 45 13.28 -8.24 -6.94
C ARG A 45 12.67 -7.09 -6.16
N VAL A 46 13.29 -6.78 -5.03
CA VAL A 46 12.90 -5.69 -4.14
C VAL A 46 14.11 -4.83 -3.79
N HIS A 47 13.90 -3.53 -3.73
CA HIS A 47 14.83 -2.56 -3.18
C HIS A 47 14.13 -1.75 -2.09
N GLY A 48 14.71 -1.69 -0.91
CA GLY A 48 14.24 -0.92 0.23
C GLY A 48 15.21 0.19 0.61
N ILE A 49 14.66 1.32 1.05
CA ILE A 49 15.39 2.44 1.64
C ILE A 49 14.70 2.77 2.95
N GLY A 50 15.46 2.91 4.03
CA GLY A 50 14.94 3.25 5.35
C GLY A 50 15.66 4.44 5.95
N ALA A 51 14.97 5.19 6.80
CA ALA A 51 15.51 6.33 7.53
C ALA A 51 14.92 6.45 8.94
N GLY A 52 15.73 6.85 9.90
CA GLY A 52 15.30 7.32 11.21
C GLY A 52 15.08 8.83 11.14
N LEU A 53 13.83 9.28 11.02
CA LEU A 53 13.47 10.68 10.91
C LEU A 53 13.10 11.32 12.25
N TRP A 54 12.91 10.52 13.27
CA TRP A 54 12.56 11.00 14.60
C TRP A 54 13.51 10.42 15.65
N ALA A 55 14.12 11.31 16.46
CA ALA A 55 15.20 10.96 17.36
C ALA A 55 14.77 10.06 18.56
N GLU A 56 13.48 10.02 18.88
CA GLU A 56 12.96 9.14 19.93
C GLU A 56 12.62 7.72 19.44
N ALA A 57 12.71 7.48 18.14
CA ALA A 57 12.56 6.15 17.56
C ALA A 57 13.94 5.50 17.45
N ASP A 58 14.16 4.41 18.19
CA ASP A 58 15.43 3.67 18.18
C ASP A 58 15.68 2.96 16.84
N LYS A 59 14.63 2.79 16.02
CA LYS A 59 14.69 2.17 14.70
C LYS A 59 14.21 3.11 13.60
N GLN A 60 14.33 2.63 12.38
CA GLN A 60 13.83 3.32 11.20
C GLN A 60 12.31 3.45 11.27
N ASN A 61 11.82 4.68 11.32
CA ASN A 61 10.41 5.01 11.38
C ASN A 61 9.86 5.55 10.05
N TYR A 62 10.68 5.51 9.00
CA TYR A 62 10.34 5.86 7.64
C TYR A 62 11.00 4.89 6.67
N GLY A 63 10.34 4.55 5.59
CA GLY A 63 10.91 3.74 4.55
C GLY A 63 10.15 3.79 3.24
N GLN A 64 10.83 3.32 2.21
CA GLN A 64 10.32 3.12 0.87
C GLN A 64 10.69 1.73 0.39
N LEU A 65 9.83 1.10 -0.40
CA LEU A 65 10.19 -0.10 -1.15
C LEU A 65 9.81 0.06 -2.62
N GLN A 66 10.61 -0.55 -3.47
CA GLN A 66 10.34 -0.72 -4.89
C GLN A 66 10.36 -2.21 -5.19
N VAL A 67 9.30 -2.71 -5.81
CA VAL A 67 9.20 -4.09 -6.29
C VAL A 67 9.17 -4.11 -7.82
N THR A 68 9.90 -5.01 -8.44
CA THR A 68 9.86 -5.26 -9.89
C THR A 68 9.25 -6.63 -10.11
N PHE A 69 8.35 -6.72 -11.09
CA PHE A 69 7.66 -7.94 -11.48
C PHE A 69 8.25 -8.53 -12.76
N ASP A 70 7.94 -9.78 -13.05
CA ASP A 70 8.48 -10.52 -14.21
C ASP A 70 7.95 -10.04 -15.56
N ASP A 71 6.82 -9.32 -15.58
CA ASP A 71 6.28 -8.63 -16.75
C ASP A 71 6.93 -7.25 -17.02
N GLY A 72 7.85 -6.83 -16.13
CA GLY A 72 8.53 -5.54 -16.20
C GLY A 72 7.79 -4.39 -15.49
N SER A 73 6.62 -4.63 -14.92
CA SER A 73 5.95 -3.64 -14.10
C SER A 73 6.70 -3.37 -12.81
N VAL A 74 6.47 -2.20 -12.22
CA VAL A 74 7.12 -1.77 -10.96
C VAL A 74 6.07 -1.22 -10.00
N GLY A 75 6.19 -1.61 -8.74
CA GLY A 75 5.43 -1.06 -7.64
C GLY A 75 6.32 -0.21 -6.74
N TRP A 76 5.73 0.82 -6.16
CA TRP A 76 6.37 1.65 -5.16
C TRP A 76 5.43 1.85 -3.97
N TYR A 77 5.94 1.60 -2.79
CA TYR A 77 5.26 1.85 -1.53
C TYR A 77 6.14 2.69 -0.60
N GLU A 78 5.51 3.59 0.13
CA GLU A 78 6.15 4.47 1.10
C GLU A 78 5.33 4.47 2.40
N ALA A 79 6.03 4.37 3.54
CA ALA A 79 5.39 4.45 4.85
C ALA A 79 6.27 5.19 5.85
N GLY A 80 5.62 5.88 6.77
CA GLY A 80 6.29 6.55 7.86
C GLY A 80 5.40 6.65 9.10
N TRP A 81 6.00 6.50 10.28
CA TRP A 81 5.33 6.62 11.56
C TRP A 81 6.02 7.69 12.40
N GLY A 82 5.24 8.60 12.94
CA GLY A 82 5.75 9.57 13.89
C GLY A 82 5.14 10.96 13.77
N PRO A 83 5.43 11.82 14.74
CA PRO A 83 4.82 13.15 14.85
C PRO A 83 5.34 14.16 13.80
N MET A 84 6.39 13.81 13.04
CA MET A 84 6.92 14.65 11.98
C MET A 84 6.05 14.67 10.71
N MET A 85 5.04 13.81 10.63
CA MET A 85 4.11 13.74 9.52
C MET A 85 2.78 14.36 9.90
N SER A 86 2.10 15.00 8.94
CA SER A 86 0.80 15.62 9.18
C SER A 86 -0.28 14.55 9.38
N GLU A 87 -1.21 14.78 10.29
CA GLU A 87 -2.40 13.94 10.48
C GLU A 87 -3.34 13.99 9.28
N THR A 88 -3.34 15.10 8.57
CA THR A 88 -4.05 15.27 7.31
C THR A 88 -3.20 14.88 6.11
N ALA A 89 -2.37 13.87 6.28
CA ALA A 89 -1.45 13.41 5.25
C ALA A 89 -2.18 13.05 3.96
N PHE A 90 -1.56 13.42 2.88
CA PHE A 90 -2.05 13.15 1.54
C PHE A 90 -1.67 11.73 1.10
N PHE A 91 -2.65 10.88 0.89
CA PHE A 91 -2.43 9.54 0.36
C PHE A 91 -2.36 9.58 -1.15
N VAL A 92 -1.20 9.24 -1.70
CA VAL A 92 -1.02 9.08 -3.15
C VAL A 92 -1.24 7.62 -3.51
N LYS A 93 -2.27 7.35 -4.33
CA LYS A 93 -2.51 6.04 -4.90
C LYS A 93 -2.69 6.20 -6.41
N ASP A 94 -1.64 5.89 -7.16
CA ASP A 94 -1.60 6.02 -8.61
C ASP A 94 -1.25 4.70 -9.27
N ILE A 95 -2.00 4.38 -10.32
CA ILE A 95 -1.70 3.28 -11.24
C ILE A 95 -1.49 3.90 -12.61
N VAL A 96 -0.30 3.72 -13.18
CA VAL A 96 0.08 4.29 -14.46
C VAL A 96 0.44 3.19 -15.44
N GLY A 97 -0.15 3.23 -16.62
CA GLY A 97 0.09 2.26 -17.67
C GLY A 97 0.11 2.87 -19.07
N PRO A 98 0.39 2.08 -20.11
CA PRO A 98 0.53 2.62 -21.46
C PRO A 98 -0.77 3.17 -22.06
N LYS A 99 -1.91 2.86 -21.46
CA LYS A 99 -3.23 3.33 -21.93
C LYS A 99 -3.76 4.53 -21.13
N GLY A 100 -3.09 4.92 -20.05
CA GLY A 100 -3.52 6.01 -19.17
C GLY A 100 -3.15 5.76 -17.71
N SER A 101 -3.86 6.42 -16.81
CA SER A 101 -3.66 6.27 -15.37
C SER A 101 -4.98 6.29 -14.61
N VAL A 102 -4.94 5.69 -13.43
CA VAL A 102 -6.00 5.80 -12.42
C VAL A 102 -5.37 6.38 -11.16
N SER A 103 -5.94 7.45 -10.64
CA SER A 103 -5.42 8.16 -9.46
C SER A 103 -6.54 8.44 -8.46
N LEU A 104 -6.24 8.34 -7.18
CA LEU A 104 -7.10 8.94 -6.17
C LEU A 104 -7.04 10.46 -6.29
N VAL A 105 -8.18 11.09 -6.17
CA VAL A 105 -8.30 12.56 -6.17
C VAL A 105 -8.87 12.98 -4.83
N PRO A 106 -8.22 13.92 -4.13
CA PRO A 106 -8.81 14.49 -2.92
C PRO A 106 -10.17 15.09 -3.23
N ASP A 107 -11.19 14.77 -2.43
CA ASP A 107 -12.46 15.49 -2.53
C ASP A 107 -12.33 16.85 -1.83
N ASP A 108 -12.12 17.91 -2.62
CA ASP A 108 -11.97 19.27 -2.10
C ASP A 108 -13.24 19.75 -1.35
N HIS A 109 -14.39 19.13 -1.59
CA HIS A 109 -15.64 19.46 -0.90
C HIS A 109 -15.73 18.80 0.48
N ALA A 110 -15.16 17.62 0.67
CA ALA A 110 -15.14 16.93 1.97
C ALA A 110 -14.16 17.58 2.97
N ARG A 111 -13.17 18.32 2.48
CA ARG A 111 -12.13 18.94 3.33
C ARG A 111 -12.52 20.29 3.94
N GLN A 112 -13.56 20.94 3.47
CA GLN A 112 -13.92 22.28 3.93
C GLN A 112 -14.64 22.31 5.30
N ASP A 113 -15.18 21.18 5.74
CA ASP A 113 -15.96 21.08 6.99
C ASP A 113 -15.17 20.42 8.14
N GLU A 114 -13.90 20.03 7.94
CA GLU A 114 -13.14 19.28 8.93
C GLU A 114 -12.06 20.16 9.59
N GLU A 115 -12.45 20.91 10.62
CA GLU A 115 -11.53 21.53 11.59
C GLU A 115 -10.96 20.52 12.62
N ASP A 116 -11.34 19.23 12.54
CA ASP A 116 -10.94 18.24 13.52
C ASP A 116 -9.61 17.60 13.14
N LEU A 117 -8.54 18.07 13.75
CA LEU A 117 -7.17 17.57 13.57
C LEU A 117 -6.96 16.16 14.16
N SER A 118 -7.95 15.61 14.89
CA SER A 118 -7.82 14.35 15.63
C SER A 118 -8.16 13.09 14.83
N ASP A 119 -8.37 13.17 13.52
CA ASP A 119 -9.03 12.13 12.73
C ASP A 119 -8.10 11.11 12.05
N SER A 120 -6.81 11.10 12.41
CA SER A 120 -5.87 10.08 11.92
C SER A 120 -6.20 8.66 12.40
N ALA A 121 -7.01 8.53 13.44
CA ALA A 121 -7.49 7.25 13.94
C ALA A 121 -8.70 6.70 13.15
N ASN A 122 -9.31 7.49 12.26
CA ASN A 122 -10.42 7.02 11.44
C ASN A 122 -9.92 6.18 10.26
N ILE A 123 -9.99 4.86 10.42
CA ILE A 123 -9.51 3.91 9.41
C ILE A 123 -10.27 4.00 8.08
N ASP A 124 -11.52 4.44 8.08
CA ASP A 124 -12.28 4.65 6.84
C ASP A 124 -11.62 5.68 5.94
N LYS A 125 -11.03 6.74 6.50
CA LYS A 125 -10.30 7.76 5.73
C LYS A 125 -9.04 7.22 5.05
N HIS A 126 -8.45 6.17 5.61
CA HIS A 126 -7.26 5.53 5.05
C HIS A 126 -7.59 4.46 3.99
N THR A 127 -8.77 3.85 4.08
CA THR A 127 -9.16 2.72 3.24
C THR A 127 -10.05 3.11 2.07
N LYS A 128 -10.89 4.13 2.24
CA LYS A 128 -11.82 4.59 1.19
C LYS A 128 -11.11 5.22 -0.01
N THR A 129 -11.73 5.02 -1.15
CA THR A 129 -11.29 5.54 -2.45
C THR A 129 -11.97 6.87 -2.77
N ASP A 130 -13.21 7.06 -2.36
CA ASP A 130 -14.09 8.22 -2.55
C ASP A 130 -14.19 8.72 -3.99
N VAL A 131 -13.10 9.24 -4.55
CA VAL A 131 -13.05 9.80 -5.90
C VAL A 131 -11.84 9.31 -6.66
N ILE A 132 -12.06 8.75 -7.84
CA ILE A 132 -10.99 8.36 -8.78
C ILE A 132 -11.04 9.21 -10.05
N ARG A 133 -9.85 9.57 -10.54
CA ARG A 133 -9.65 10.11 -11.88
C ARG A 133 -9.10 9.04 -12.78
N VAL A 134 -9.75 8.85 -13.93
CA VAL A 134 -9.27 7.99 -15.01
C VAL A 134 -8.78 8.87 -16.16
N HIS A 135 -7.49 8.81 -16.44
CA HIS A 135 -6.86 9.49 -17.55
C HIS A 135 -6.66 8.54 -18.73
N HIS A 136 -6.87 9.02 -19.96
CA HIS A 136 -6.70 8.26 -21.19
C HIS A 136 -5.51 8.79 -22.00
N ALA A 137 -4.52 7.92 -22.26
CA ALA A 137 -3.28 8.29 -22.96
C ALA A 137 -3.43 8.40 -24.50
N ALA A 138 -4.65 8.41 -25.03
CA ALA A 138 -4.89 8.52 -26.47
C ALA A 138 -4.64 9.95 -26.97
N VAL A 139 -3.67 10.09 -27.90
CA VAL A 139 -3.21 11.37 -28.47
C VAL A 139 -3.57 11.43 -29.95
N GLY A 140 -4.16 12.54 -30.38
CA GLY A 140 -4.47 12.82 -31.80
C GLY A 140 -3.25 13.24 -32.62
N ASN A 141 -3.46 13.46 -33.91
CA ASN A 141 -2.42 13.93 -34.83
C ASN A 141 -1.88 15.33 -34.47
N ASP A 142 -2.70 16.12 -33.79
CA ASP A 142 -2.36 17.44 -33.25
C ASP A 142 -1.59 17.42 -31.93
N LYS A 143 -1.25 16.24 -31.43
CA LYS A 143 -0.57 15.96 -30.16
C LYS A 143 -1.37 16.36 -28.91
N HIS A 144 -2.67 16.60 -29.04
CA HIS A 144 -3.57 16.79 -27.90
C HIS A 144 -4.26 15.48 -27.51
N PHE A 145 -4.64 15.35 -26.25
CA PHE A 145 -5.43 14.22 -25.79
C PHE A 145 -6.79 14.19 -26.48
N THR A 146 -7.20 13.01 -26.97
CA THR A 146 -8.47 12.83 -27.67
C THR A 146 -9.66 12.57 -26.75
N ARG A 147 -9.38 12.25 -25.48
CA ARG A 147 -10.40 12.04 -24.44
C ARG A 147 -10.07 12.90 -23.22
N LYS A 148 -11.12 13.41 -22.58
CA LYS A 148 -11.02 14.08 -21.28
C LYS A 148 -10.87 13.04 -20.18
N ASP A 149 -10.33 13.47 -19.06
CA ASP A 149 -10.32 12.67 -17.81
C ASP A 149 -11.77 12.42 -17.37
N GLU A 150 -11.99 11.22 -16.85
CA GLU A 150 -13.25 10.83 -16.22
C GLU A 150 -13.08 10.90 -14.70
N ILE A 151 -14.06 11.45 -14.00
CA ILE A 151 -14.14 11.47 -12.55
C ILE A 151 -15.24 10.53 -12.11
N LEU A 152 -14.88 9.52 -11.33
CA LEU A 152 -15.79 8.53 -10.79
C LEU A 152 -15.89 8.74 -9.27
N ARG A 153 -17.12 8.90 -8.77
CA ARG A 153 -17.41 8.95 -7.34
C ARG A 153 -17.82 7.56 -6.87
N MET A 154 -17.27 7.15 -5.75
CA MET A 154 -17.49 5.82 -5.18
C MET A 154 -18.48 5.93 -4.01
N ASP A 155 -19.67 6.50 -4.29
CA ASP A 155 -20.68 6.82 -3.26
C ASP A 155 -21.20 5.59 -2.50
N ASP A 156 -21.07 4.38 -3.11
CA ASP A 156 -21.52 3.12 -2.51
C ASP A 156 -20.37 2.32 -1.88
N GLU A 157 -19.21 2.94 -1.66
CA GLU A 157 -18.05 2.25 -1.08
C GLU A 157 -18.33 1.84 0.36
N PRO A 158 -18.16 0.54 0.72
CA PRO A 158 -18.43 0.06 2.05
C PRO A 158 -17.46 0.67 3.07
N GLY A 159 -17.95 0.92 4.29
CA GLY A 159 -17.10 1.30 5.40
C GLY A 159 -16.25 0.12 5.89
N HIS A 160 -15.24 0.43 6.71
CA HIS A 160 -14.30 -0.57 7.24
C HIS A 160 -15.00 -1.74 7.94
N GLN A 161 -15.99 -1.46 8.78
CA GLN A 161 -16.73 -2.51 9.49
C GLN A 161 -17.43 -3.47 8.54
N GLU A 162 -18.05 -2.96 7.48
CA GLU A 162 -18.70 -3.82 6.47
C GLU A 162 -17.68 -4.68 5.71
N LEU A 163 -16.48 -4.16 5.43
CA LEU A 163 -15.41 -4.95 4.83
C LEU A 163 -14.98 -6.09 5.75
N CYS A 164 -14.81 -5.84 7.05
CA CYS A 164 -14.53 -6.86 8.05
C CYS A 164 -15.63 -7.92 8.12
N ASP A 165 -16.89 -7.52 8.08
CA ASP A 165 -18.02 -8.45 8.12
C ASP A 165 -18.04 -9.37 6.87
N ARG A 166 -17.73 -8.81 5.68
CA ARG A 166 -17.61 -9.58 4.44
C ARG A 166 -16.45 -10.58 4.50
N GLU A 167 -15.30 -10.18 5.04
CA GLU A 167 -14.14 -11.05 5.23
C GLU A 167 -14.48 -12.22 6.17
N GLN A 168 -15.08 -11.92 7.32
CA GLN A 168 -15.49 -12.96 8.29
C GLN A 168 -16.52 -13.92 7.69
N ALA A 169 -17.49 -13.37 6.95
CA ALA A 169 -18.52 -14.21 6.28
C ALA A 169 -17.89 -15.13 5.23
N PHE A 170 -16.92 -14.62 4.45
CA PHE A 170 -16.18 -15.43 3.48
C PHE A 170 -15.37 -16.54 4.18
N PHE A 171 -14.67 -16.23 5.26
CA PHE A 171 -13.88 -17.20 6.01
C PHE A 171 -14.75 -18.31 6.60
N LEU A 172 -15.89 -17.96 7.21
CA LEU A 172 -16.86 -18.94 7.71
C LEU A 172 -17.44 -19.81 6.59
N LYS A 173 -17.71 -19.23 5.43
CA LYS A 173 -18.13 -19.99 4.24
C LYS A 173 -17.04 -20.96 3.80
N ALA A 174 -15.80 -20.50 3.71
CA ALA A 174 -14.67 -21.33 3.31
C ALA A 174 -14.51 -22.58 4.22
N ILE A 175 -14.66 -22.41 5.53
CA ILE A 175 -14.62 -23.52 6.50
C ILE A 175 -15.80 -24.48 6.30
N ARG A 176 -17.03 -23.97 6.12
CA ARG A 176 -18.24 -24.80 6.01
C ARG A 176 -18.31 -25.58 4.70
N GLU A 177 -17.80 -25.01 3.64
CA GLU A 177 -17.87 -25.59 2.28
C GLU A 177 -16.56 -26.25 1.85
N ASP A 178 -15.54 -26.28 2.73
CA ASP A 178 -14.20 -26.82 2.48
C ASP A 178 -13.59 -26.25 1.19
N LEU A 179 -13.62 -24.91 1.07
CA LEU A 179 -13.10 -24.23 -0.12
C LEU A 179 -11.58 -24.33 -0.16
N ASP A 180 -11.03 -24.53 -1.36
CA ASP A 180 -9.59 -24.43 -1.59
C ASP A 180 -9.14 -22.97 -1.51
N LEU A 181 -8.32 -22.64 -0.50
CA LEU A 181 -7.74 -21.31 -0.27
C LEU A 181 -6.27 -21.24 -0.67
N SER A 182 -5.75 -22.20 -1.43
CA SER A 182 -4.32 -22.29 -1.79
C SER A 182 -3.82 -21.03 -2.50
N GLU A 183 -4.63 -20.45 -3.39
CA GLU A 183 -4.28 -19.22 -4.10
C GLU A 183 -4.20 -18.02 -3.14
N SER A 184 -5.16 -17.89 -2.22
CA SER A 184 -5.17 -16.82 -1.22
C SER A 184 -3.98 -16.93 -0.27
N MET A 185 -3.64 -18.16 0.16
CA MET A 185 -2.48 -18.42 0.98
C MET A 185 -1.17 -18.10 0.26
N GLN A 186 -1.07 -18.45 -1.03
CA GLN A 186 0.10 -18.11 -1.83
C GLN A 186 0.26 -16.59 -2.00
N ALA A 187 -0.84 -15.87 -2.27
CA ALA A 187 -0.82 -14.41 -2.37
C ALA A 187 -0.35 -13.75 -1.06
N ALA A 188 -0.86 -14.21 0.09
CA ALA A 188 -0.42 -13.73 1.40
C ALA A 188 1.09 -14.00 1.64
N MET A 189 1.57 -15.17 1.27
CA MET A 189 2.99 -15.52 1.39
C MET A 189 3.87 -14.66 0.48
N ASP A 190 3.43 -14.38 -0.75
CA ASP A 190 4.18 -13.56 -1.68
C ASP A 190 4.24 -12.11 -1.21
N SER A 191 3.16 -11.57 -0.67
CA SER A 191 3.11 -10.24 -0.07
C SER A 191 4.07 -10.12 1.12
N LEU A 192 4.05 -11.09 2.02
CA LEU A 192 4.95 -11.14 3.17
C LEU A 192 6.43 -11.22 2.71
N ARG A 193 6.74 -12.03 1.71
CA ARG A 193 8.10 -12.15 1.16
C ARG A 193 8.61 -10.82 0.60
N ILE A 194 7.77 -10.04 -0.07
CA ILE A 194 8.15 -8.74 -0.62
C ILE A 194 8.59 -7.79 0.50
N VAL A 195 7.77 -7.65 1.57
CA VAL A 195 8.06 -6.69 2.64
C VAL A 195 9.26 -7.10 3.50
N LEU A 196 9.42 -8.40 3.76
CA LEU A 196 10.60 -8.92 4.46
C LEU A 196 11.88 -8.77 3.60
N ALA A 197 11.78 -8.95 2.29
CA ALA A 197 12.88 -8.68 1.38
C ALA A 197 13.22 -7.18 1.33
N ALA A 198 12.24 -6.30 1.49
CA ALA A 198 12.48 -4.86 1.62
C ALA A 198 13.24 -4.54 2.91
N GLU A 199 12.84 -5.12 4.04
CA GLU A 199 13.57 -4.99 5.31
C GLU A 199 15.02 -5.49 5.19
N GLN A 200 15.22 -6.65 4.59
CA GLN A 200 16.55 -7.17 4.30
C GLN A 200 17.35 -6.24 3.38
N SER A 201 16.72 -5.70 2.35
CA SER A 201 17.34 -4.74 1.43
C SER A 201 17.81 -3.48 2.14
N ILE A 202 17.03 -2.97 3.07
CA ILE A 202 17.39 -1.82 3.93
C ILE A 202 18.60 -2.17 4.80
N ALA A 203 18.55 -3.31 5.47
CA ALA A 203 19.61 -3.72 6.40
C ALA A 203 20.95 -4.01 5.69
N GLU A 204 20.91 -4.54 4.47
CA GLU A 204 22.09 -4.96 3.70
C GLU A 204 22.49 -3.93 2.62
N GLU A 205 21.75 -2.84 2.48
CA GLU A 205 21.99 -1.76 1.49
C GLU A 205 22.14 -2.28 0.05
N ARG A 206 21.33 -3.27 -0.33
CA ARG A 206 21.35 -3.90 -1.66
C ARG A 206 19.99 -4.34 -2.15
N VAL A 207 19.87 -4.57 -3.44
CA VAL A 207 18.68 -5.20 -4.04
C VAL A 207 18.62 -6.67 -3.62
N VAL A 208 17.45 -7.12 -3.18
CA VAL A 208 17.15 -8.52 -2.86
C VAL A 208 16.36 -9.15 -4.02
N ARG A 209 16.82 -10.32 -4.50
CA ARG A 209 16.13 -11.10 -5.52
C ARG A 209 15.19 -12.11 -4.88
N LEU A 210 13.99 -12.25 -5.43
CA LEU A 210 12.96 -13.17 -4.98
C LEU A 210 12.92 -14.48 -5.79
N ASP A 211 13.62 -14.51 -6.93
CA ASP A 211 13.67 -15.64 -7.88
C ASP A 211 14.99 -16.46 -7.81
N GLY A 212 15.88 -16.15 -6.86
CA GLY A 212 17.19 -16.78 -6.71
C GLY A 212 17.27 -17.86 -5.64
N PRO A 213 18.35 -18.68 -5.63
CA PRO A 213 18.66 -19.54 -4.50
C PRO A 213 18.93 -18.69 -3.25
N GLY A 214 18.29 -19.05 -2.12
CA GLY A 214 18.36 -18.27 -0.87
C GLY A 214 17.12 -17.40 -0.57
N HIS A 215 16.16 -17.35 -1.48
CA HIS A 215 14.92 -16.59 -1.26
C HIS A 215 14.05 -17.11 -0.09
N LEU A 216 14.28 -18.36 0.35
CA LEU A 216 13.62 -18.94 1.52
C LEU A 216 14.23 -18.50 2.86
N ASP A 217 15.44 -17.93 2.85
CA ASP A 217 16.12 -17.49 4.08
C ASP A 217 15.41 -16.31 4.75
N VAL A 218 14.62 -15.55 3.98
CA VAL A 218 13.83 -14.42 4.48
C VAL A 218 12.72 -14.89 5.44
N LEU A 219 12.19 -16.09 5.27
CA LEU A 219 11.12 -16.65 6.11
C LEU A 219 11.65 -17.49 7.29
N GLN A 220 12.96 -17.70 7.39
CA GLN A 220 13.59 -18.53 8.45
C GLN A 220 14.21 -17.70 9.59
N ARG A 221 14.09 -16.39 9.54
CA ARG A 221 14.56 -15.46 10.57
C ARG A 221 13.40 -14.98 11.42
#